data_0acb69d350dce80636409f5af492aa73
#
_entry.id   0acb69d350dce80636409f5af492aa73
#
_cell.length_a   1.000
_cell.length_b   1.000
_cell.length_c   1.000
_cell.angle_alpha   90.00
_cell.angle_beta   90.00
_cell.angle_gamma   90.00
#
_symmetry.space_group_name_H-M   'P 1'
#
loop_
_entity.id
_entity.type
_entity.pdbx_description
1 polymer ?
#
loop_
_entity_poly.entity_id
_entity_poly.type
_entity_poly.pdbx_seq_one_letter_code
_entity_poly.pdbx_strand_id
1 'polypeptide(L)'
;MLEYQIFFDYWPMILLGFWLTLKIVVCAIALGIPLGLFLALGRRSNFRIISFISTSFIELFRNTPFIIQVFLFYYVLPFYGLRLSAEYVGILALAAFGSAYFAEIIRAGIDAVPKGQLESARAIGMTDWQAMKNIILPQTISIVLPPLTNQTLTLIKESAVLSTITVHELTMTGLMVQGETFRPFEVFIMVALLYWALNETIATIMRKLEKKFSNNRKKTETTKLRIKNLQRKGPVSYTHLRAHETV
;
A
#
# COMPACT_ATOMS: atom_id res chain seq x y z
N MET A 1 41.70 -4.69 -2.62
CA MET A 1 41.18 -5.99 -2.17
C MET A 1 40.04 -5.76 -1.22
N LEU A 2 38.94 -6.54 -1.32
CA LEU A 2 37.82 -6.49 -0.38
C LEU A 2 38.27 -7.03 0.97
N GLU A 3 38.15 -6.23 2.03
CA GLU A 3 38.43 -6.70 3.39
C GLU A 3 37.18 -7.37 3.98
N TYR A 4 37.10 -8.68 3.89
CA TYR A 4 35.96 -9.47 4.35
C TYR A 4 35.74 -9.39 5.88
N GLN A 5 36.76 -9.01 6.66
CA GLN A 5 36.67 -8.87 8.11
C GLN A 5 35.61 -7.85 8.54
N ILE A 6 35.46 -6.75 7.78
CA ILE A 6 34.46 -5.71 8.05
C ILE A 6 33.04 -6.30 8.11
N PHE A 7 32.74 -7.31 7.28
CA PHE A 7 31.43 -7.97 7.28
C PHE A 7 31.15 -8.71 8.59
N PHE A 8 32.14 -9.21 9.27
CA PHE A 8 31.99 -9.93 10.53
C PHE A 8 32.04 -8.99 11.72
N ASP A 9 32.91 -8.01 11.73
CA ASP A 9 33.13 -7.12 12.86
C ASP A 9 31.93 -6.17 13.09
N TYR A 10 31.35 -5.64 12.01
CA TYR A 10 30.24 -4.68 12.08
C TYR A 10 28.86 -5.29 11.85
N TRP A 11 28.77 -6.60 11.62
CA TRP A 11 27.51 -7.27 11.38
C TRP A 11 26.45 -7.06 12.49
N PRO A 12 26.77 -7.12 13.79
CA PRO A 12 25.79 -6.87 14.85
C PRO A 12 25.20 -5.47 14.79
N MET A 13 26.04 -4.46 14.52
CA MET A 13 25.61 -3.07 14.41
C MET A 13 24.69 -2.86 13.19
N ILE A 14 25.07 -3.39 12.06
CA ILE A 14 24.28 -3.33 10.82
C ILE A 14 22.91 -4.03 10.98
N LEU A 15 22.87 -5.17 11.67
CA LEU A 15 21.62 -5.86 11.99
C LEU A 15 20.70 -5.03 12.89
N LEU A 16 21.24 -4.32 13.88
CA LEU A 16 20.42 -3.43 14.71
C LEU A 16 19.79 -2.32 13.87
N GLY A 17 20.55 -1.70 12.97
CA GLY A 17 20.02 -0.72 12.02
C GLY A 17 18.94 -1.32 11.10
N PHE A 18 19.13 -2.54 10.62
CA PHE A 18 18.15 -3.27 9.82
C PHE A 18 16.84 -3.52 10.58
N TRP A 19 16.92 -3.96 11.82
CA TRP A 19 15.74 -4.17 12.68
C TRP A 19 15.02 -2.87 12.98
N LEU A 20 15.74 -1.78 13.19
CA LEU A 20 15.15 -0.47 13.39
C LEU A 20 14.43 0.02 12.13
N THR A 21 15.02 -0.15 10.95
CA THR A 21 14.35 0.10 9.67
C THR A 21 13.03 -0.66 9.57
N LEU A 22 13.06 -1.97 9.82
CA LEU A 22 11.88 -2.82 9.78
C LEU A 22 10.81 -2.34 10.76
N LYS A 23 11.17 -2.05 12.00
CA LYS A 23 10.28 -1.53 13.05
C LYS A 23 9.60 -0.23 12.61
N ILE A 24 10.39 0.74 12.14
CA ILE A 24 9.87 2.05 11.69
C ILE A 24 8.88 1.87 10.55
N VAL A 25 9.24 1.10 9.53
CA VAL A 25 8.39 0.87 8.36
C VAL A 25 7.08 0.17 8.73
N VAL A 26 7.15 -0.89 9.55
CA VAL A 26 5.95 -1.62 10.01
C VAL A 26 5.02 -0.70 10.80
N CYS A 27 5.56 0.10 11.73
CA CYS A 27 4.77 1.08 12.49
C CYS A 27 4.16 2.15 11.56
N ALA A 28 4.94 2.67 10.61
CA ALA A 28 4.48 3.67 9.66
C ALA A 28 3.35 3.13 8.76
N ILE A 29 3.45 1.89 8.29
CA ILE A 29 2.39 1.24 7.49
C ILE A 29 1.15 0.98 8.34
N ALA A 30 1.31 0.50 9.58
CA ALA A 30 0.21 0.22 10.50
C ALA A 30 -0.60 1.49 10.84
N LEU A 31 0.04 2.65 10.89
CA LEU A 31 -0.62 3.95 11.05
C LEU A 31 -1.10 4.53 9.71
N GLY A 32 -0.29 4.40 8.67
CA GLY A 32 -0.53 5.02 7.36
C GLY A 32 -1.71 4.42 6.60
N ILE A 33 -1.94 3.10 6.66
CA ILE A 33 -3.07 2.47 5.96
C ILE A 33 -4.42 2.92 6.54
N PRO A 34 -4.68 2.86 7.87
CA PRO A 34 -5.92 3.39 8.43
C PRO A 34 -6.12 4.88 8.14
N LEU A 35 -5.08 5.70 8.33
CA LEU A 35 -5.14 7.13 8.02
C LEU A 35 -5.44 7.37 6.53
N GLY A 36 -4.81 6.62 5.63
CA GLY A 36 -5.08 6.67 4.20
C GLY A 36 -6.52 6.28 3.86
N LEU A 37 -7.09 5.28 4.52
CA LEU A 37 -8.49 4.92 4.35
C LEU A 37 -9.42 6.07 4.80
N PHE A 38 -9.18 6.67 5.97
CA PHE A 38 -9.95 7.82 6.44
C PHE A 38 -9.86 9.00 5.48
N LEU A 39 -8.67 9.31 4.97
CA LEU A 39 -8.46 10.37 3.99
C LEU A 39 -9.17 10.08 2.65
N ALA A 40 -9.13 8.83 2.17
CA ALA A 40 -9.84 8.42 0.96
C ALA A 40 -11.35 8.60 1.09
N LEU A 41 -11.92 8.18 2.22
CA LEU A 41 -13.34 8.35 2.53
C LEU A 41 -13.70 9.83 2.74
N GLY A 42 -12.85 10.57 3.45
CA GLY A 42 -13.02 12.00 3.68
C GLY A 42 -13.03 12.79 2.37
N ARG A 43 -12.13 12.49 1.41
CA ARG A 43 -12.11 13.12 0.08
C ARG A 43 -13.41 12.88 -0.70
N ARG A 44 -14.11 11.76 -0.46
CA ARG A 44 -15.38 11.41 -1.10
C ARG A 44 -16.61 11.88 -0.31
N SER A 45 -16.41 12.55 0.82
CA SER A 45 -17.49 13.04 1.67
C SER A 45 -18.29 14.15 0.99
N ASN A 46 -19.61 14.15 1.20
CA ASN A 46 -20.50 15.23 0.79
C ASN A 46 -20.31 16.52 1.62
N PHE A 47 -19.63 16.42 2.77
CA PHE A 47 -19.28 17.57 3.59
C PHE A 47 -18.07 18.28 3.01
N ARG A 48 -18.26 19.48 2.45
CA ARG A 48 -17.22 20.26 1.76
C ARG A 48 -15.95 20.45 2.60
N ILE A 49 -16.10 20.72 3.91
CA ILE A 49 -14.95 20.95 4.81
C ILE A 49 -14.10 19.67 4.93
N ILE A 50 -14.74 18.52 5.17
CA ILE A 50 -14.03 17.23 5.31
C ILE A 50 -13.31 16.88 4.00
N SER A 51 -14.01 17.04 2.87
CA SER A 51 -13.44 16.78 1.55
C SER A 51 -12.28 17.72 1.25
N PHE A 52 -12.39 19.00 1.59
CA PHE A 52 -11.32 19.99 1.41
C PHE A 52 -10.08 19.66 2.24
N ILE A 53 -10.24 19.41 3.56
CA ILE A 53 -9.12 19.07 4.45
C ILE A 53 -8.41 17.80 3.97
N SER A 54 -9.18 16.75 3.65
CA SER A 54 -8.60 15.48 3.17
C SER A 54 -7.86 15.65 1.85
N THR A 55 -8.43 16.40 0.91
CA THR A 55 -7.80 16.69 -0.37
C THR A 55 -6.53 17.50 -0.19
N SER A 56 -6.56 18.58 0.60
CA SER A 56 -5.39 19.42 0.86
C SER A 56 -4.25 18.64 1.50
N PHE A 57 -4.56 17.75 2.47
CA PHE A 57 -3.56 16.87 3.06
C PHE A 57 -2.92 15.96 2.01
N ILE A 58 -3.74 15.26 1.22
CA ILE A 58 -3.26 14.33 0.18
C ILE A 58 -2.37 15.05 -0.82
N GLU A 59 -2.83 16.20 -1.34
CA GLU A 59 -2.07 16.96 -2.35
C GLU A 59 -0.77 17.53 -1.76
N LEU A 60 -0.79 18.04 -0.52
CA LEU A 60 0.41 18.57 0.15
C LEU A 60 1.49 17.49 0.26
N PHE A 61 1.14 16.33 0.83
CA PHE A 61 2.12 15.26 1.08
C PHE A 61 2.59 14.55 -0.20
N ARG A 62 1.78 14.54 -1.26
CA ARG A 62 2.19 13.93 -2.54
C ARG A 62 3.00 14.85 -3.43
N ASN A 63 2.86 16.16 -3.28
CA ASN A 63 3.52 17.15 -4.14
C ASN A 63 4.74 17.82 -3.48
N THR A 64 5.12 17.40 -2.28
CA THR A 64 6.34 17.88 -1.61
C THR A 64 7.36 16.75 -1.43
N PRO A 65 8.68 17.02 -1.51
CA PRO A 65 9.70 16.02 -1.27
C PRO A 65 9.62 15.46 0.15
N PHE A 66 9.77 14.15 0.31
CA PHE A 66 9.67 13.50 1.63
C PHE A 66 10.71 14.02 2.63
N ILE A 67 11.94 14.29 2.19
CA ILE A 67 12.99 14.85 3.05
C ILE A 67 12.57 16.19 3.69
N ILE A 68 11.86 17.04 2.94
CA ILE A 68 11.38 18.33 3.46
C ILE A 68 10.29 18.09 4.52
N GLN A 69 9.42 17.12 4.30
CA GLN A 69 8.41 16.74 5.30
C GLN A 69 9.06 16.25 6.59
N VAL A 70 10.10 15.41 6.50
CA VAL A 70 10.88 14.92 7.65
C VAL A 70 11.47 16.10 8.44
N PHE A 71 12.09 17.07 7.75
CA PHE A 71 12.65 18.26 8.41
C PHE A 71 11.56 19.13 9.06
N LEU A 72 10.40 19.30 8.42
CA LEU A 72 9.28 20.01 9.03
C LEU A 72 8.80 19.32 10.32
N PHE A 73 8.61 18.00 10.29
CA PHE A 73 8.24 17.27 11.51
C PHE A 73 9.32 17.38 12.59
N TYR A 74 10.60 17.25 12.23
CA TYR A 74 11.69 17.23 13.20
C TYR A 74 11.99 18.60 13.82
N TYR A 75 11.99 19.65 13.02
CA TYR A 75 12.37 20.99 13.49
C TYR A 75 11.16 21.84 13.93
N VAL A 76 9.97 21.62 13.37
CA VAL A 76 8.81 22.49 13.66
C VAL A 76 7.97 21.97 14.84
N LEU A 77 7.79 20.66 15.02
CA LEU A 77 6.99 20.11 16.12
C LEU A 77 7.45 20.59 17.52
N PRO A 78 8.76 20.68 17.81
CA PRO A 78 9.23 21.19 19.10
C PRO A 78 8.79 22.61 19.44
N PHE A 79 8.59 23.48 18.43
CA PHE A 79 8.07 24.84 18.66
C PHE A 79 6.64 24.84 19.19
N TYR A 80 5.86 23.80 18.89
CA TYR A 80 4.51 23.61 19.40
C TYR A 80 4.46 22.75 20.67
N GLY A 81 5.62 22.52 21.33
CA GLY A 81 5.73 21.76 22.58
C GLY A 81 5.79 20.25 22.41
N LEU A 82 5.75 19.72 21.16
CA LEU A 82 5.81 18.28 20.86
C LEU A 82 7.26 17.84 20.65
N ARG A 83 7.97 17.54 21.75
CA ARG A 83 9.35 17.05 21.73
C ARG A 83 9.35 15.52 21.64
N LEU A 84 9.46 14.99 20.44
CA LEU A 84 9.52 13.57 20.15
C LEU A 84 10.97 13.16 19.82
N SER A 85 11.34 11.91 20.09
CA SER A 85 12.61 11.38 19.60
C SER A 85 12.61 11.31 18.06
N ALA A 86 13.80 11.33 17.45
CA ALA A 86 13.95 11.25 16.00
C ALA A 86 13.26 10.01 15.40
N GLU A 87 13.27 8.88 16.13
CA GLU A 87 12.57 7.66 15.72
C GLU A 87 11.05 7.87 15.61
N TYR A 88 10.39 8.45 16.61
CA TYR A 88 8.95 8.72 16.56
C TYR A 88 8.60 9.76 15.50
N VAL A 89 9.43 10.79 15.32
CA VAL A 89 9.28 11.76 14.24
C VAL A 89 9.34 11.04 12.89
N GLY A 90 10.31 10.14 12.70
CA GLY A 90 10.46 9.36 11.48
C GLY A 90 9.24 8.48 11.19
N ILE A 91 8.70 7.78 12.21
CA ILE A 91 7.49 6.96 12.08
C ILE A 91 6.29 7.83 11.65
N LEU A 92 6.09 8.99 12.30
CA LEU A 92 4.96 9.89 11.99
C LEU A 92 5.09 10.50 10.60
N ALA A 93 6.28 10.98 10.22
CA ALA A 93 6.52 11.55 8.90
C ALA A 93 6.29 10.50 7.80
N LEU A 94 6.83 9.29 7.98
CA LEU A 94 6.68 8.21 7.01
C LEU A 94 5.23 7.72 6.94
N ALA A 95 4.51 7.69 8.07
CA ALA A 95 3.08 7.35 8.10
C ALA A 95 2.23 8.41 7.40
N ALA A 96 2.49 9.70 7.62
CA ALA A 96 1.77 10.79 6.97
C ALA A 96 2.01 10.77 5.45
N PHE A 97 3.27 10.64 5.02
CA PHE A 97 3.64 10.47 3.62
C PHE A 97 2.93 9.26 3.00
N GLY A 98 3.08 8.08 3.61
CA GLY A 98 2.45 6.84 3.13
C GLY A 98 0.93 6.93 3.06
N SER A 99 0.29 7.57 4.05
CA SER A 99 -1.17 7.71 4.10
C SER A 99 -1.75 8.49 2.92
N ALA A 100 -1.05 9.52 2.45
CA ALA A 100 -1.48 10.30 1.30
C ALA A 100 -1.50 9.46 0.00
N TYR A 101 -0.49 8.61 -0.20
CA TYR A 101 -0.44 7.69 -1.33
C TYR A 101 -1.44 6.54 -1.17
N PHE A 102 -1.58 5.97 0.02
CA PHE A 102 -2.58 4.92 0.30
C PHE A 102 -3.99 5.43 0.07
N ALA A 103 -4.29 6.68 0.47
CA ALA A 103 -5.58 7.30 0.23
C ALA A 103 -5.94 7.34 -1.26
N GLU A 104 -5.01 7.76 -2.11
CA GLU A 104 -5.23 7.85 -3.55
C GLU A 104 -5.35 6.47 -4.20
N ILE A 105 -4.53 5.51 -3.78
CA ILE A 105 -4.62 4.11 -4.23
C ILE A 105 -6.01 3.52 -3.89
N ILE A 106 -6.47 3.72 -2.65
CA ILE A 106 -7.77 3.21 -2.19
C ILE A 106 -8.90 3.89 -2.98
N ARG A 107 -8.86 5.23 -3.13
CA ARG A 107 -9.84 5.99 -3.91
C ARG A 107 -9.91 5.49 -5.35
N ALA A 108 -8.77 5.40 -6.01
CA ALA A 108 -8.69 4.91 -7.40
C ALA A 108 -9.19 3.47 -7.54
N GLY A 109 -8.93 2.62 -6.56
CA GLY A 109 -9.42 1.25 -6.54
C GLY A 109 -10.93 1.13 -6.40
N ILE A 110 -11.56 2.01 -5.58
CA ILE A 110 -13.04 2.07 -5.47
C ILE A 110 -13.64 2.56 -6.80
N ASP A 111 -13.05 3.58 -7.41
CA ASP A 111 -13.53 4.17 -8.65
C ASP A 111 -13.34 3.23 -9.87
N ALA A 112 -12.39 2.31 -9.80
CA ALA A 112 -12.15 1.31 -10.84
C ALA A 112 -13.20 0.18 -10.88
N VAL A 113 -14.06 0.05 -9.86
CA VAL A 113 -15.18 -0.91 -9.89
C VAL A 113 -16.28 -0.36 -10.80
N PRO A 114 -16.75 -1.15 -11.82
CA PRO A 114 -17.76 -0.67 -12.75
C PRO A 114 -19.05 -0.23 -12.05
N LYS A 115 -19.58 0.95 -12.38
CA LYS A 115 -20.78 1.53 -11.79
C LYS A 115 -22.01 0.59 -11.87
N GLY A 116 -22.12 -0.20 -12.93
CA GLY A 116 -23.17 -1.20 -13.08
C GLY A 116 -23.21 -2.26 -11.98
N GLN A 117 -22.13 -2.45 -11.20
CA GLN A 117 -22.14 -3.34 -10.03
C GLN A 117 -23.02 -2.75 -8.91
N LEU A 118 -22.92 -1.45 -8.67
CA LEU A 118 -23.74 -0.74 -7.68
C LEU A 118 -25.19 -0.65 -8.14
N GLU A 119 -25.42 -0.34 -9.40
CA GLU A 119 -26.76 -0.26 -10.00
C GLU A 119 -27.49 -1.61 -9.94
N SER A 120 -26.80 -2.69 -10.30
CA SER A 120 -27.35 -4.05 -10.20
C SER A 120 -27.65 -4.45 -8.76
N ALA A 121 -26.81 -4.07 -7.80
CA ALA A 121 -27.05 -4.33 -6.38
C ALA A 121 -28.31 -3.60 -5.87
N ARG A 122 -28.49 -2.35 -6.25
CA ARG A 122 -29.69 -1.57 -5.93
C ARG A 122 -30.96 -2.17 -6.57
N ALA A 123 -30.86 -2.64 -7.81
CA ALA A 123 -31.99 -3.27 -8.52
C ALA A 123 -32.54 -4.53 -7.82
N ILE A 124 -31.67 -5.25 -7.08
CA ILE A 124 -32.10 -6.41 -6.27
C ILE A 124 -32.41 -6.06 -4.81
N GLY A 125 -32.57 -4.76 -4.49
CA GLY A 125 -33.02 -4.29 -3.17
C GLY A 125 -31.90 -4.15 -2.13
N MET A 126 -30.61 -4.19 -2.50
CA MET A 126 -29.50 -3.96 -1.56
C MET A 126 -29.39 -2.47 -1.20
N THR A 127 -29.17 -2.18 0.07
CA THR A 127 -28.77 -0.84 0.50
C THR A 127 -27.35 -0.52 0.01
N ASP A 128 -27.00 0.77 -0.08
CA ASP A 128 -25.65 1.20 -0.49
C ASP A 128 -24.54 0.61 0.38
N TRP A 129 -24.80 0.48 1.68
CA TRP A 129 -23.86 -0.16 2.62
C TRP A 129 -23.69 -1.66 2.33
N GLN A 130 -24.78 -2.38 2.07
CA GLN A 130 -24.75 -3.79 1.70
C GLN A 130 -24.01 -3.99 0.38
N ALA A 131 -24.28 -3.16 -0.64
CA ALA A 131 -23.60 -3.16 -1.91
C ALA A 131 -22.10 -2.87 -1.74
N MET A 132 -21.76 -1.85 -0.95
CA MET A 132 -20.36 -1.51 -0.65
C MET A 132 -19.62 -2.68 0.00
N LYS A 133 -20.18 -3.24 1.08
CA LYS A 133 -19.53 -4.32 1.86
C LYS A 133 -19.43 -5.64 1.10
N ASN A 134 -20.45 -6.03 0.38
CA ASN A 134 -20.56 -7.38 -0.18
C ASN A 134 -20.12 -7.47 -1.66
N ILE A 135 -20.13 -6.35 -2.39
CA ILE A 135 -19.84 -6.32 -3.83
C ILE A 135 -18.64 -5.46 -4.16
N ILE A 136 -18.64 -4.19 -3.72
CA ILE A 136 -17.61 -3.23 -4.12
C ILE A 136 -16.29 -3.50 -3.40
N LEU A 137 -16.32 -3.57 -2.07
CA LEU A 137 -15.11 -3.71 -1.24
C LEU A 137 -14.28 -4.96 -1.58
N PRO A 138 -14.86 -6.17 -1.74
CA PRO A 138 -14.08 -7.35 -2.14
C PRO A 138 -13.40 -7.21 -3.51
N GLN A 139 -14.04 -6.52 -4.45
CA GLN A 139 -13.44 -6.24 -5.75
C GLN A 139 -12.34 -5.18 -5.64
N THR A 140 -12.58 -4.11 -4.87
CA THR A 140 -11.60 -3.05 -4.60
C THR A 140 -10.31 -3.62 -4.02
N ILE A 141 -10.38 -4.50 -3.01
CA ILE A 141 -9.19 -5.11 -2.38
C ILE A 141 -8.29 -5.75 -3.44
N SER A 142 -8.85 -6.51 -4.37
CA SER A 142 -8.06 -7.14 -5.43
C SER A 142 -7.39 -6.16 -6.39
N ILE A 143 -7.97 -4.96 -6.56
CA ILE A 143 -7.45 -3.91 -7.43
C ILE A 143 -6.36 -3.11 -6.73
N VAL A 144 -6.52 -2.83 -5.43
CA VAL A 144 -5.59 -1.96 -4.69
C VAL A 144 -4.35 -2.69 -4.17
N LEU A 145 -4.40 -4.01 -3.99
CA LEU A 145 -3.28 -4.79 -3.45
C LEU A 145 -1.96 -4.58 -4.21
N PRO A 146 -1.87 -4.69 -5.56
CA PRO A 146 -0.62 -4.48 -6.27
C PRO A 146 -0.03 -3.07 -6.08
N PRO A 147 -0.78 -1.97 -6.26
CA PRO A 147 -0.24 -0.64 -6.00
C PRO A 147 0.07 -0.38 -4.51
N LEU A 148 -0.66 -0.99 -3.56
CA LEU A 148 -0.31 -0.93 -2.13
C LEU A 148 1.02 -1.63 -1.86
N THR A 149 1.28 -2.78 -2.50
CA THR A 149 2.57 -3.46 -2.43
C THR A 149 3.69 -2.53 -2.90
N ASN A 150 3.55 -1.93 -4.09
CA ASN A 150 4.56 -1.03 -4.63
C ASN A 150 4.82 0.17 -3.72
N GLN A 151 3.77 0.75 -3.14
CA GLN A 151 3.91 1.86 -2.20
C GLN A 151 4.59 1.42 -0.90
N THR A 152 4.30 0.23 -0.39
CA THR A 152 5.01 -0.35 0.76
C THR A 152 6.51 -0.50 0.51
N LEU A 153 6.89 -1.02 -0.67
CA LEU A 153 8.30 -1.13 -1.07
C LEU A 153 8.97 0.24 -1.23
N THR A 154 8.21 1.26 -1.63
CA THR A 154 8.70 2.65 -1.66
C THR A 154 8.96 3.16 -0.25
N LEU A 155 8.06 2.95 0.72
CA LEU A 155 8.24 3.39 2.11
C LEU A 155 9.50 2.77 2.75
N ILE A 156 9.85 1.52 2.43
CA ILE A 156 11.09 0.89 2.90
C ILE A 156 12.32 1.67 2.39
N LYS A 157 12.31 2.10 1.14
CA LYS A 157 13.42 2.87 0.56
C LYS A 157 13.46 4.31 1.08
N GLU A 158 12.30 4.92 1.26
CA GLU A 158 12.18 6.27 1.83
C GLU A 158 12.63 6.34 3.29
N SER A 159 12.58 5.22 4.04
CA SER A 159 13.09 5.21 5.43
C SER A 159 14.57 5.58 5.52
N ALA A 160 15.37 5.39 4.46
CA ALA A 160 16.76 5.82 4.38
C ALA A 160 16.95 7.33 4.58
N VAL A 161 15.94 8.14 4.21
CA VAL A 161 15.96 9.60 4.40
C VAL A 161 16.01 9.97 5.89
N LEU A 162 15.55 9.10 6.79
CA LEU A 162 15.55 9.34 8.24
C LEU A 162 16.97 9.42 8.83
N SER A 163 17.98 8.94 8.10
CA SER A 163 19.41 9.13 8.45
C SER A 163 19.75 10.62 8.58
N THR A 164 19.08 11.51 7.84
CA THR A 164 19.32 12.96 7.87
C THR A 164 18.90 13.63 9.18
N ILE A 165 18.07 12.98 9.98
CA ILE A 165 17.67 13.40 11.33
C ILE A 165 18.24 12.49 12.41
N THR A 166 19.38 11.83 12.12
CA THR A 166 20.12 10.97 13.03
C THR A 166 19.37 9.74 13.58
N VAL A 167 18.39 9.23 12.86
CA VAL A 167 17.79 7.93 13.18
C VAL A 167 18.78 6.83 12.78
N HIS A 168 19.20 5.99 13.74
CA HIS A 168 20.18 4.91 13.53
C HIS A 168 19.57 3.70 12.78
N GLU A 169 18.79 3.97 11.73
CA GLU A 169 18.30 2.97 10.81
C GLU A 169 19.46 2.43 9.91
N LEU A 170 19.17 1.51 9.01
CA LEU A 170 20.18 0.78 8.23
C LEU A 170 21.16 1.70 7.47
N THR A 171 20.67 2.80 6.86
CA THR A 171 21.52 3.74 6.12
C THR A 171 22.43 4.54 7.05
N MET A 172 21.89 5.07 8.16
CA MET A 172 22.68 5.81 9.14
C MET A 172 23.75 4.90 9.78
N THR A 173 23.39 3.66 10.09
CA THR A 173 24.34 2.68 10.61
C THR A 173 25.44 2.40 9.59
N GLY A 174 25.10 2.27 8.32
CA GLY A 174 26.11 2.15 7.25
C GLY A 174 27.04 3.37 7.16
N LEU A 175 26.49 4.60 7.27
CA LEU A 175 27.28 5.83 7.30
C LEU A 175 28.26 5.87 8.48
N MET A 176 27.83 5.42 9.67
CA MET A 176 28.69 5.33 10.84
C MET A 176 29.84 4.34 10.63
N VAL A 177 29.54 3.13 10.18
CA VAL A 177 30.57 2.11 9.87
C VAL A 177 31.53 2.60 8.79
N GLN A 178 31.02 3.27 7.75
CA GLN A 178 31.85 3.88 6.70
C GLN A 178 32.76 4.98 7.27
N GLY A 179 32.26 5.80 8.19
CA GLY A 179 33.07 6.84 8.85
C GLY A 179 34.19 6.29 9.73
N GLU A 180 34.00 5.14 10.38
CA GLU A 180 35.00 4.46 11.20
C GLU A 180 36.04 3.69 10.36
N THR A 181 35.59 3.04 9.29
CA THR A 181 36.45 2.13 8.51
C THR A 181 37.09 2.78 7.29
N PHE A 182 36.52 3.91 6.81
CA PHE A 182 36.88 4.55 5.53
C PHE A 182 36.76 3.62 4.32
N ARG A 183 35.82 2.64 4.38
CA ARG A 183 35.58 1.60 3.35
C ARG A 183 34.16 1.73 2.78
N PRO A 184 33.85 2.76 2.01
CA PRO A 184 32.50 3.01 1.50
C PRO A 184 31.97 1.87 0.62
N PHE A 185 32.84 1.26 -0.18
CA PHE A 185 32.43 0.25 -1.14
C PHE A 185 31.88 -1.01 -0.45
N GLU A 186 32.62 -1.57 0.51
CA GLU A 186 32.25 -2.76 1.26
C GLU A 186 30.95 -2.52 2.07
N VAL A 187 30.89 -1.39 2.78
CA VAL A 187 29.78 -1.04 3.65
C VAL A 187 28.49 -0.83 2.84
N PHE A 188 28.56 -0.04 1.76
CA PHE A 188 27.34 0.24 0.99
C PHE A 188 26.86 -0.94 0.14
N ILE A 189 27.75 -1.87 -0.26
CA ILE A 189 27.29 -3.15 -0.81
C ILE A 189 26.47 -3.92 0.23
N MET A 190 26.96 -4.01 1.47
CA MET A 190 26.23 -4.71 2.54
C MET A 190 24.88 -4.08 2.81
N VAL A 191 24.81 -2.76 2.95
CA VAL A 191 23.55 -2.01 3.12
C VAL A 191 22.61 -2.24 1.93
N ALA A 192 23.11 -2.17 0.70
CA ALA A 192 22.31 -2.38 -0.52
C ALA A 192 21.74 -3.79 -0.60
N LEU A 193 22.54 -4.81 -0.27
CA LEU A 193 22.09 -6.21 -0.24
C LEU A 193 21.02 -6.44 0.82
N LEU A 194 21.13 -5.81 2.00
CA LEU A 194 20.10 -5.92 3.04
C LEU A 194 18.80 -5.22 2.65
N TYR A 195 18.86 -4.03 2.06
CA TYR A 195 17.66 -3.39 1.51
C TYR A 195 17.04 -4.21 0.38
N TRP A 196 17.85 -4.77 -0.51
CA TRP A 196 17.36 -5.65 -1.57
C TRP A 196 16.69 -6.89 -1.00
N ALA A 197 17.32 -7.58 -0.06
CA ALA A 197 16.77 -8.77 0.59
C ALA A 197 15.45 -8.47 1.32
N LEU A 198 15.37 -7.35 2.04
CA LEU A 198 14.16 -6.90 2.72
C LEU A 198 13.03 -6.63 1.72
N ASN A 199 13.31 -5.84 0.67
CA ASN A 199 12.32 -5.52 -0.35
C ASN A 199 11.83 -6.78 -1.08
N GLU A 200 12.73 -7.68 -1.49
CA GLU A 200 12.36 -8.91 -2.20
C GLU A 200 11.55 -9.87 -1.32
N THR A 201 11.89 -9.96 -0.04
CA THR A 201 11.13 -10.76 0.95
C THR A 201 9.70 -10.24 1.05
N ILE A 202 9.53 -8.94 1.28
CA ILE A 202 8.20 -8.32 1.38
C ILE A 202 7.43 -8.42 0.06
N ALA A 203 8.08 -8.15 -1.07
CA ALA A 203 7.47 -8.31 -2.40
C ALA A 203 6.99 -9.74 -2.64
N THR A 204 7.76 -10.74 -2.22
CA THR A 204 7.39 -12.15 -2.38
C THR A 204 6.20 -12.54 -1.51
N ILE A 205 6.14 -12.07 -0.26
CA ILE A 205 4.98 -12.27 0.63
C ILE A 205 3.74 -11.62 0.03
N MET A 206 3.86 -10.38 -0.42
CA MET A 206 2.74 -9.63 -1.00
C MET A 206 2.24 -10.25 -2.32
N ARG A 207 3.13 -10.71 -3.20
CA ARG A 207 2.75 -11.46 -4.42
C ARG A 207 1.94 -12.72 -4.12
N LYS A 208 2.22 -13.43 -3.02
CA LYS A 208 1.40 -14.58 -2.58
C LYS A 208 0.00 -14.15 -2.15
N LEU A 209 -0.11 -13.04 -1.41
CA LEU A 209 -1.39 -12.46 -1.02
C LEU A 209 -2.20 -12.01 -2.24
N GLU A 210 -1.59 -11.29 -3.17
CA GLU A 210 -2.21 -10.85 -4.42
C GLU A 210 -2.79 -12.01 -5.23
N LYS A 211 -2.02 -13.10 -5.40
CA LYS A 211 -2.49 -14.30 -6.09
C LYS A 211 -3.72 -14.92 -5.41
N LYS A 212 -3.75 -14.96 -4.08
CA LYS A 212 -4.90 -15.48 -3.31
C LYS A 212 -6.18 -14.68 -3.59
N PHE A 213 -6.08 -13.35 -3.57
CA PHE A 213 -7.22 -12.45 -3.81
C PHE A 213 -7.62 -12.39 -5.30
N SER A 214 -6.68 -12.42 -6.23
CA SER A 214 -6.94 -12.45 -7.67
C SER A 214 -7.64 -13.73 -8.12
N ASN A 215 -7.28 -14.88 -7.57
CA ASN A 215 -7.92 -16.17 -7.90
C ASN A 215 -9.40 -16.20 -7.48
N ASN A 216 -9.75 -15.57 -6.37
CA ASN A 216 -11.14 -15.43 -5.95
C ASN A 216 -11.96 -14.59 -6.95
N ARG A 217 -11.38 -13.53 -7.49
CA ARG A 217 -12.01 -12.70 -8.54
C ARG A 217 -12.27 -13.49 -9.82
N LYS A 218 -11.25 -14.23 -10.33
CA LYS A 218 -11.38 -15.05 -11.54
C LYS A 218 -12.48 -16.11 -11.42
N LYS A 219 -12.59 -16.79 -10.28
CA LYS A 219 -13.69 -17.76 -10.03
C LYS A 219 -15.05 -17.10 -10.15
N THR A 220 -15.23 -15.89 -9.58
CA THR A 220 -16.50 -15.15 -9.66
C THR A 220 -16.83 -14.72 -11.09
N GLU A 221 -15.85 -14.27 -11.87
CA GLU A 221 -16.04 -13.87 -13.28
C GLU A 221 -16.38 -15.08 -14.16
N THR A 222 -15.70 -16.20 -13.97
CA THR A 222 -15.97 -17.44 -14.72
C THR A 222 -17.37 -17.96 -14.45
N THR A 223 -17.84 -17.90 -13.19
CA THR A 223 -19.20 -18.30 -12.83
C THR A 223 -20.24 -17.38 -13.49
N LYS A 224 -19.99 -16.06 -13.53
CA LYS A 224 -20.88 -15.08 -14.20
C LYS A 224 -20.94 -15.34 -15.71
N LEU A 225 -19.82 -15.61 -16.36
CA LEU A 225 -19.78 -15.95 -17.79
C LEU A 225 -20.54 -17.26 -18.07
N ARG A 226 -20.42 -18.27 -17.23
CA ARG A 226 -21.20 -19.52 -17.34
C ARG A 226 -22.70 -19.26 -17.27
N ILE A 227 -23.15 -18.48 -16.27
CA ILE A 227 -24.57 -18.12 -16.12
C ILE A 227 -25.08 -17.35 -17.33
N LYS A 228 -24.31 -16.35 -17.81
CA LYS A 228 -24.68 -15.58 -19.00
C LYS A 228 -24.76 -16.42 -20.26
N ASN A 229 -23.89 -17.43 -20.40
CA ASN A 229 -23.93 -18.35 -21.54
C ASN A 229 -25.11 -19.35 -21.44
N LEU A 230 -25.50 -19.75 -20.23
CA LEU A 230 -26.70 -20.57 -20.02
C LEU A 230 -27.99 -19.77 -20.33
N GLN A 231 -28.04 -18.51 -19.98
CA GLN A 231 -29.16 -17.63 -20.29
C GLN A 231 -29.26 -17.28 -21.80
N ARG A 232 -28.14 -17.24 -22.51
CA ARG A 232 -28.10 -17.06 -23.99
C ARG A 232 -28.54 -18.30 -24.76
N LYS A 233 -28.38 -19.48 -24.20
CA LYS A 233 -28.97 -20.71 -24.69
C LYS A 233 -30.39 -20.82 -24.16
N GLY A 234 -31.24 -19.91 -24.61
CA GLY A 234 -32.66 -19.84 -24.23
C GLY A 234 -33.37 -21.19 -24.30
N PRO A 235 -34.60 -21.34 -23.76
CA PRO A 235 -35.30 -22.60 -23.75
C PRO A 235 -35.34 -23.14 -25.19
N VAL A 236 -34.86 -24.38 -25.35
CA VAL A 236 -34.93 -25.08 -26.63
C VAL A 236 -36.39 -25.01 -27.08
N SER A 237 -36.64 -24.30 -28.16
CA SER A 237 -37.95 -24.14 -28.74
C SER A 237 -38.45 -25.52 -29.13
N TYR A 238 -39.38 -26.09 -28.35
CA TYR A 238 -40.14 -27.25 -28.68
C TYR A 238 -41.23 -26.94 -29.70
N THR A 239 -40.94 -26.17 -30.76
CA THR A 239 -41.94 -25.80 -31.78
C THR A 239 -41.92 -26.66 -33.02
N HIS A 240 -41.30 -27.85 -33.02
CA HIS A 240 -41.28 -28.75 -34.16
C HIS A 240 -41.84 -30.15 -33.90
N LEU A 241 -42.88 -30.29 -33.05
CA LEU A 241 -43.58 -31.57 -32.92
C LEU A 241 -45.11 -31.32 -32.88
N ARG A 242 -45.69 -30.60 -33.90
CA ARG A 242 -47.08 -30.59 -34.18
C ARG A 242 -47.36 -30.24 -35.66
N ALA A 243 -47.02 -31.13 -36.55
CA ALA A 243 -47.53 -31.07 -37.92
C ALA A 243 -47.37 -32.40 -38.62
N HIS A 244 -47.95 -33.49 -38.07
CA HIS A 244 -48.23 -34.72 -38.84
C HIS A 244 -49.21 -35.59 -38.03
N GLU A 245 -50.41 -35.08 -37.87
CA GLU A 245 -51.57 -35.91 -37.61
C GLU A 245 -52.81 -35.10 -38.06
N THR A 246 -53.11 -35.19 -39.38
CA THR A 246 -54.45 -35.13 -39.92
C THR A 246 -54.34 -35.51 -41.42
N VAL A 247 -54.58 -36.74 -41.78
CA VAL A 247 -55.48 -37.27 -42.80
C VAL A 247 -55.64 -38.73 -42.54
#